data_c8d53ee3c4066e5a68ddedea5a8b10be
#
_entry.id   c8d53ee3c4066e5a68ddedea5a8b10be
#
_cell.length_a   1.000
_cell.length_b   1.000
_cell.length_c   1.000
_cell.angle_alpha   90.00
_cell.angle_beta   90.00
_cell.angle_gamma   90.00
#
_symmetry.space_group_name_H-M   'P 1'
#
loop_
_entity.id
_entity.type
_entity.pdbx_description
1 polymer ?
#
loop_
_entity_poly.entity_id
_entity_poly.type
_entity_poly.pdbx_seq_one_letter_code
_entity_poly.pdbx_strand_id
1 'polypeptide(L)'
;MSKKKFKNCENIQLNWLLYTDNNLMHYQNKSLMLRFKEKDPRIKKRKVSKYSNGKSILRGQIPNIKIKSVHCISNKLKTCDGYGIERKFLKPDYKNYYFKHYFCKSTEEFIDKIKKGDVNNMTNNFKINFYFSYNTITDKKIKYIEKETGINLTYYKNQLGNFI
;
A
#
# COMPACT_ATOMS: atom_id res chain seq x y z
N MET A 1 14.89 4.63 -17.34
CA MET A 1 13.71 4.35 -18.20
C MET A 1 14.03 4.79 -19.63
N SER A 2 13.74 3.99 -20.65
CA SER A 2 13.96 4.38 -22.04
C SER A 2 13.01 5.52 -22.43
N LYS A 3 13.56 6.67 -22.88
CA LYS A 3 12.75 7.83 -23.32
C LYS A 3 11.74 7.48 -24.42
N LYS A 4 12.06 6.51 -25.31
CA LYS A 4 11.17 6.07 -26.40
C LYS A 4 9.90 5.40 -25.89
N LYS A 5 9.98 4.56 -24.84
CA LYS A 5 8.86 3.74 -24.33
C LYS A 5 7.69 4.57 -23.78
N PHE A 6 7.98 5.73 -23.15
CA PHE A 6 6.98 6.58 -22.51
C PHE A 6 6.76 7.90 -23.23
N LYS A 7 7.23 8.04 -24.48
CA LYS A 7 7.18 9.30 -25.25
C LYS A 7 5.77 9.90 -25.32
N ASN A 8 4.77 9.05 -25.47
CA ASN A 8 3.37 9.48 -25.66
C ASN A 8 2.53 9.43 -24.36
N CYS A 9 3.16 9.21 -23.20
CA CYS A 9 2.45 9.14 -21.94
C CYS A 9 2.53 10.50 -21.22
N GLU A 10 1.40 11.01 -20.79
CA GLU A 10 1.30 12.22 -19.95
C GLU A 10 1.38 11.85 -18.46
N ASN A 11 0.86 10.68 -18.11
CA ASN A 11 0.93 10.10 -16.80
C ASN A 11 1.39 8.64 -16.90
N ILE A 12 2.29 8.24 -16.01
CA ILE A 12 2.68 6.84 -15.84
C ILE A 12 2.20 6.41 -14.48
N GLN A 13 1.30 5.45 -14.41
CA GLN A 13 0.81 4.90 -13.16
C GLN A 13 1.50 3.57 -12.87
N LEU A 14 2.19 3.49 -11.73
CA LEU A 14 2.89 2.31 -11.26
C LEU A 14 2.19 1.72 -10.04
N ASN A 15 1.99 0.41 -10.07
CA ASN A 15 1.33 -0.32 -8.99
C ASN A 15 2.17 -0.38 -7.72
N TRP A 16 1.50 -0.52 -6.60
CA TRP A 16 2.14 -0.84 -5.33
C TRP A 16 2.41 -2.32 -5.22
N LEU A 17 3.65 -2.67 -4.97
CA LEU A 17 4.03 -3.97 -4.46
C LEU A 17 4.06 -3.87 -2.93
N LEU A 18 3.04 -4.42 -2.28
CA LEU A 18 2.91 -4.38 -0.83
C LEU A 18 3.83 -5.42 -0.18
N TYR A 19 4.45 -5.00 0.90
CA TYR A 19 5.27 -5.85 1.76
C TYR A 19 4.59 -6.02 3.11
N THR A 20 4.69 -7.22 3.69
CA THR A 20 4.19 -7.54 5.02
C THR A 20 5.10 -6.97 6.11
N ASP A 21 4.69 -7.11 7.36
CA ASP A 21 5.51 -6.75 8.52
C ASP A 21 6.61 -7.77 8.84
N ASN A 22 6.70 -8.88 8.10
CA ASN A 22 7.62 -10.01 8.36
C ASN A 22 7.55 -10.49 9.81
N ASN A 23 6.39 -10.36 10.46
CA ASN A 23 6.18 -10.65 11.89
C ASN A 23 7.09 -9.87 12.85
N LEU A 24 7.66 -8.75 12.41
CA LEU A 24 8.47 -7.87 13.26
C LEU A 24 7.59 -7.10 14.23
N MET A 25 7.80 -7.33 15.54
CA MET A 25 7.10 -6.60 16.59
C MET A 25 7.68 -5.20 16.78
N HIS A 26 9.01 -5.10 16.84
CA HIS A 26 9.72 -3.88 17.19
C HIS A 26 10.52 -3.30 16.03
N TYR A 27 10.75 -2.00 16.10
CA TYR A 27 11.64 -1.30 15.19
C TYR A 27 13.05 -1.89 15.22
N GLN A 28 13.68 -1.94 14.09
CA GLN A 28 15.09 -2.29 13.95
C GLN A 28 15.80 -1.19 13.17
N ASN A 29 16.97 -0.78 13.62
CA ASN A 29 17.80 0.22 12.94
C ASN A 29 18.51 -0.37 11.71
N LYS A 30 17.69 -0.75 10.73
CA LYS A 30 18.11 -1.28 9.42
C LYS A 30 17.24 -0.66 8.33
N SER A 31 17.72 -0.64 7.10
CA SER A 31 16.91 -0.14 5.97
C SER A 31 15.61 -0.94 5.80
N LEU A 32 14.55 -0.29 5.28
CA LEU A 32 13.26 -0.93 5.03
C LEU A 32 13.39 -2.18 4.15
N MET A 33 14.29 -2.14 3.15
CA MET A 33 14.50 -3.25 2.23
C MET A 33 15.14 -4.47 2.90
N LEU A 34 15.92 -4.27 3.95
CA LEU A 34 16.52 -5.36 4.72
C LEU A 34 15.57 -5.94 5.76
N ARG A 35 14.69 -5.11 6.31
CA ARG A 35 13.71 -5.52 7.33
C ARG A 35 12.50 -6.25 6.75
N PHE A 36 11.97 -5.78 5.61
CA PHE A 36 10.72 -6.26 5.02
C PHE A 36 10.98 -6.89 3.67
N LYS A 37 11.13 -8.20 3.64
CA LYS A 37 11.44 -8.99 2.43
C LYS A 37 10.22 -9.72 1.88
N GLU A 38 9.22 -10.01 2.73
CA GLU A 38 8.06 -10.77 2.37
C GLU A 38 7.02 -9.90 1.67
N LYS A 39 6.63 -10.32 0.49
CA LYS A 39 5.55 -9.68 -0.28
C LYS A 39 4.20 -10.19 0.19
N ASP A 40 3.17 -9.37 0.05
CA ASP A 40 1.79 -9.82 0.27
C ASP A 40 1.49 -11.08 -0.57
N PRO A 41 1.19 -12.24 0.06
CA PRO A 41 0.97 -13.49 -0.66
C PRO A 41 -0.24 -13.44 -1.60
N ARG A 42 -1.19 -12.52 -1.37
CA ARG A 42 -2.41 -12.35 -2.16
C ARG A 42 -2.18 -11.52 -3.43
N ILE A 43 -0.96 -11.08 -3.68
CA ILE A 43 -0.64 -10.22 -4.83
C ILE A 43 -1.09 -10.83 -6.17
N LYS A 44 -1.02 -12.17 -6.28
CA LYS A 44 -1.45 -12.92 -7.46
C LYS A 44 -2.97 -12.99 -7.62
N LYS A 45 -3.72 -12.85 -6.50
CA LYS A 45 -5.19 -12.94 -6.46
C LYS A 45 -5.88 -11.59 -6.60
N ARG A 46 -5.14 -10.48 -6.64
CA ARG A 46 -5.74 -9.15 -6.74
C ARG A 46 -6.43 -8.97 -8.08
N LYS A 47 -7.73 -8.78 -8.02
CA LYS A 47 -8.53 -8.41 -9.19
C LYS A 47 -8.12 -7.00 -9.65
N VAL A 48 -8.14 -6.80 -10.96
CA VAL A 48 -8.02 -5.47 -11.54
C VAL A 48 -9.15 -4.61 -11.00
N SER A 49 -8.84 -3.57 -10.26
CA SER A 49 -9.83 -2.59 -9.81
C SER A 49 -9.67 -1.29 -10.59
N LYS A 50 -10.77 -0.56 -10.74
CA LYS A 50 -10.79 0.79 -11.35
C LYS A 50 -9.84 1.76 -10.62
N TYR A 51 -9.54 1.45 -9.38
CA TYR A 51 -8.61 2.17 -8.51
C TYR A 51 -7.47 1.24 -8.13
N SER A 52 -6.64 0.86 -9.11
CA SER A 52 -5.43 0.10 -8.80
C SER A 52 -4.57 0.92 -7.82
N ASN A 53 -4.26 0.33 -6.68
CA ASN A 53 -3.37 0.97 -5.72
C ASN A 53 -2.02 1.23 -6.38
N GLY A 54 -1.71 2.49 -6.60
CA GLY A 54 -0.51 2.89 -7.32
C GLY A 54 -0.13 4.33 -7.03
N LYS A 55 0.94 4.76 -7.65
CA LYS A 55 1.39 6.14 -7.69
C LYS A 55 1.56 6.58 -9.14
N SER A 56 1.31 7.86 -9.36
CA SER A 56 1.44 8.49 -10.66
C SER A 56 2.73 9.28 -10.77
N ILE A 57 3.35 9.17 -11.94
CA ILE A 57 4.47 10.01 -12.36
C ILE A 57 3.96 10.85 -13.51
N LEU A 58 3.86 12.15 -13.31
CA LEU A 58 3.38 13.09 -14.31
C LEU A 58 4.52 13.61 -15.15
N ARG A 59 4.24 13.85 -16.43
CA ARG A 59 5.09 14.65 -17.28
C ARG A 59 5.02 16.11 -16.81
N GLY A 60 6.15 16.80 -16.75
CA GLY A 60 6.17 18.23 -16.48
C GLY A 60 5.44 19.04 -17.57
N GLN A 61 5.08 20.27 -17.24
CA GLN A 61 4.49 21.25 -18.17
C GLN A 61 3.14 20.87 -18.77
N ILE A 62 2.32 20.06 -18.08
CA ILE A 62 0.94 19.81 -18.49
C ILE A 62 0.07 20.97 -17.97
N PRO A 63 -0.52 21.79 -18.85
CA PRO A 63 -1.32 22.92 -18.40
C PRO A 63 -2.63 22.47 -17.76
N ASN A 64 -3.13 23.25 -16.80
CA ASN A 64 -4.46 23.07 -16.17
C ASN A 64 -4.74 21.69 -15.58
N ILE A 65 -3.70 21.01 -15.08
CA ILE A 65 -3.86 19.69 -14.48
C ILE A 65 -4.58 19.80 -13.13
N LYS A 66 -5.63 19.00 -12.95
CA LYS A 66 -6.31 18.86 -11.65
C LYS A 66 -5.93 17.53 -11.02
N ILE A 67 -5.24 17.58 -9.90
CA ILE A 67 -4.90 16.40 -9.10
C ILE A 67 -6.07 16.12 -8.16
N LYS A 68 -6.80 15.02 -8.41
CA LYS A 68 -7.94 14.63 -7.57
C LYS A 68 -7.51 13.89 -6.30
N SER A 69 -6.46 13.13 -6.38
CA SER A 69 -5.87 12.42 -5.23
C SER A 69 -4.43 12.02 -5.54
N VAL A 70 -3.69 11.59 -4.52
CA VAL A 70 -2.33 11.06 -4.68
C VAL A 70 -2.25 9.76 -5.51
N HIS A 71 -3.40 9.13 -5.77
CA HIS A 71 -3.49 7.86 -6.47
C HIS A 71 -4.16 7.98 -7.84
N CYS A 72 -4.92 9.04 -8.08
CA CYS A 72 -5.69 9.23 -9.28
C CYS A 72 -5.58 10.67 -9.74
N ILE A 73 -4.98 10.87 -10.89
CA ILE A 73 -4.93 12.15 -11.56
C ILE A 73 -6.01 12.21 -12.61
N SER A 74 -6.31 13.39 -13.11
CA SER A 74 -7.38 13.63 -14.08
C SER A 74 -7.57 12.51 -15.10
N ASN A 75 -8.80 12.09 -15.33
CA ASN A 75 -9.19 11.10 -16.34
C ASN A 75 -8.91 11.56 -17.79
N LYS A 76 -8.52 12.82 -17.98
CA LYS A 76 -8.22 13.41 -19.29
C LYS A 76 -6.80 13.16 -19.77
N LEU A 77 -5.91 12.65 -18.90
CA LEU A 77 -4.52 12.41 -19.24
C LEU A 77 -4.34 11.05 -19.90
N LYS A 78 -3.47 11.02 -20.91
CA LYS A 78 -3.01 9.78 -21.53
C LYS A 78 -2.15 9.00 -20.52
N THR A 79 -2.80 8.06 -19.83
CA THR A 79 -2.19 7.28 -18.76
C THR A 79 -1.68 5.94 -19.27
N CYS A 80 -0.40 5.69 -19.02
CA CYS A 80 0.25 4.44 -19.37
C CYS A 80 0.59 3.60 -18.12
N ASP A 81 0.67 2.30 -18.31
CA ASP A 81 1.23 1.37 -17.34
C ASP A 81 2.78 1.35 -17.35
N GLY A 82 3.40 0.49 -16.54
CA GLY A 82 4.84 0.29 -16.49
C GLY A 82 5.47 -0.21 -17.80
N TYR A 83 4.67 -0.67 -18.74
CA TYR A 83 5.12 -1.04 -20.11
C TYR A 83 5.08 0.12 -21.10
N GLY A 84 4.53 1.28 -20.73
CA GLY A 84 4.29 2.40 -21.63
C GLY A 84 3.07 2.22 -22.52
N ILE A 85 2.19 1.27 -22.17
CA ILE A 85 0.95 0.99 -22.90
C ILE A 85 -0.17 1.81 -22.27
N GLU A 86 -0.89 2.57 -23.09
CA GLU A 86 -2.08 3.30 -22.66
C GLU A 86 -3.19 2.33 -22.25
N ARG A 87 -3.78 2.54 -21.09
CA ARG A 87 -4.85 1.69 -20.57
C ARG A 87 -5.87 2.51 -19.78
N LYS A 88 -7.16 2.24 -20.04
CA LYS A 88 -8.26 2.76 -19.20
C LYS A 88 -8.21 2.20 -17.78
N PHE A 89 -7.80 0.94 -17.64
CA PHE A 89 -7.67 0.23 -16.36
C PHE A 89 -6.30 -0.43 -16.31
N LEU A 90 -5.54 -0.11 -15.29
CA LEU A 90 -4.21 -0.67 -15.11
C LEU A 90 -4.32 -2.06 -14.51
N LYS A 91 -3.85 -3.05 -15.25
CA LYS A 91 -3.59 -4.37 -14.66
C LYS A 91 -2.37 -4.25 -13.75
N PRO A 92 -2.42 -4.85 -12.54
CA PRO A 92 -1.24 -4.90 -11.69
C PRO A 92 -0.06 -5.53 -12.44
N ASP A 93 1.02 -4.76 -12.57
CA ASP A 93 2.29 -5.24 -13.13
C ASP A 93 3.38 -5.13 -12.08
N TYR A 94 4.01 -6.26 -11.78
CA TYR A 94 5.07 -6.37 -10.79
C TYR A 94 6.38 -6.90 -11.39
N LYS A 95 6.46 -7.00 -12.74
CA LYS A 95 7.66 -7.52 -13.41
C LYS A 95 8.67 -6.43 -13.76
N ASN A 96 8.17 -5.28 -14.27
CA ASN A 96 9.07 -4.23 -14.76
C ASN A 96 9.23 -3.06 -13.78
N TYR A 97 8.16 -2.28 -13.60
CA TYR A 97 8.22 -1.07 -12.79
C TYR A 97 7.08 -1.06 -11.79
N TYR A 98 7.40 -0.92 -10.52
CA TYR A 98 6.46 -0.85 -9.43
C TYR A 98 7.06 -0.08 -8.25
N PHE A 99 6.20 0.42 -7.36
CA PHE A 99 6.63 0.99 -6.09
C PHE A 99 6.60 -0.06 -4.99
N LYS A 100 7.71 -0.26 -4.31
CA LYS A 100 7.73 -1.02 -3.05
C LYS A 100 6.99 -0.22 -1.99
N HIS A 101 5.90 -0.76 -1.47
CA HIS A 101 5.06 -0.06 -0.50
C HIS A 101 5.10 -0.77 0.85
N TYR A 102 5.79 -0.16 1.79
CA TYR A 102 5.97 -0.64 3.16
C TYR A 102 4.94 0.03 4.08
N PHE A 103 3.65 -0.26 3.85
CA PHE A 103 2.57 0.38 4.61
C PHE A 103 2.57 -0.03 6.08
N CYS A 104 2.75 -1.32 6.33
CA CYS A 104 2.57 -1.91 7.65
C CYS A 104 3.80 -1.74 8.53
N LYS A 105 5.00 -1.93 7.96
CA LYS A 105 6.26 -1.93 8.72
C LYS A 105 6.18 -2.88 9.94
N SER A 106 6.94 -2.63 11.03
CA SER A 106 6.79 -3.39 12.27
C SER A 106 5.49 -3.02 13.02
N THR A 107 5.07 -3.86 13.96
CA THR A 107 3.87 -3.59 14.77
C THR A 107 4.02 -2.27 15.54
N GLU A 108 5.20 -2.02 16.10
CA GLU A 108 5.52 -0.78 16.82
C GLU A 108 5.41 0.47 15.91
N GLU A 109 6.02 0.44 14.71
CA GLU A 109 5.92 1.54 13.75
C GLU A 109 4.47 1.75 13.26
N PHE A 110 3.67 0.68 13.23
CA PHE A 110 2.25 0.77 12.92
C PHE A 110 1.46 1.45 14.06
N ILE A 111 1.76 1.11 15.32
CA ILE A 111 1.20 1.77 16.51
C ILE A 111 1.51 3.26 16.48
N ASP A 112 2.75 3.64 16.22
CA ASP A 112 3.15 5.05 16.08
C ASP A 112 2.34 5.77 15.00
N LYS A 113 2.07 5.09 13.90
CA LYS A 113 1.23 5.64 12.83
C LYS A 113 -0.23 5.84 13.27
N ILE A 114 -0.76 4.95 14.11
CA ILE A 114 -2.09 5.13 14.71
C ILE A 114 -2.09 6.34 15.62
N LYS A 115 -1.12 6.42 16.55
CA LYS A 115 -1.00 7.50 17.55
C LYS A 115 -0.83 8.88 16.90
N LYS A 116 -0.08 8.99 15.82
CA LYS A 116 0.13 10.24 15.04
C LYS A 116 -1.12 10.74 14.30
N GLY A 117 -2.14 9.90 14.16
CA GLY A 117 -3.31 10.24 13.36
C GLY A 117 -3.05 10.14 11.85
N ASP A 118 -3.99 10.67 11.07
CA ASP A 118 -3.93 10.66 9.61
C ASP A 118 -4.48 11.95 9.01
N VAL A 119 -3.74 12.54 8.09
CA VAL A 119 -4.12 13.76 7.35
C VAL A 119 -5.43 13.55 6.56
N ASN A 120 -5.72 12.31 6.14
CA ASN A 120 -6.92 11.97 5.37
C ASN A 120 -8.12 11.55 6.26
N ASN A 121 -8.07 11.77 7.56
CA ASN A 121 -9.12 11.41 8.52
C ASN A 121 -9.55 9.93 8.47
N MET A 122 -8.66 9.04 8.05
CA MET A 122 -8.93 7.60 8.09
C MET A 122 -9.12 7.15 9.55
N THR A 123 -10.22 6.46 9.81
CA THR A 123 -10.47 5.93 11.16
C THR A 123 -9.41 4.90 11.55
N ASN A 124 -9.13 4.80 12.85
CA ASN A 124 -8.20 3.78 13.36
C ASN A 124 -8.66 2.36 13.01
N ASN A 125 -9.97 2.11 13.01
CA ASN A 125 -10.53 0.81 12.59
C ASN A 125 -10.17 0.48 11.14
N PHE A 126 -10.23 1.44 10.22
CA PHE A 126 -9.80 1.21 8.83
C PHE A 126 -8.32 0.86 8.74
N LYS A 127 -7.46 1.57 9.48
CA LYS A 127 -6.01 1.30 9.50
C LYS A 127 -5.71 -0.09 10.05
N ILE A 128 -6.38 -0.48 11.13
CA ILE A 128 -6.23 -1.80 11.76
C ILE A 128 -6.72 -2.91 10.85
N ASN A 129 -7.89 -2.75 10.23
CA ASN A 129 -8.39 -3.69 9.24
C ASN A 129 -7.39 -3.87 8.08
N PHE A 130 -6.85 -2.75 7.60
CA PHE A 130 -5.85 -2.79 6.54
C PHE A 130 -4.57 -3.51 7.00
N TYR A 131 -4.07 -3.21 8.20
CA TYR A 131 -2.89 -3.85 8.77
C TYR A 131 -3.05 -5.37 8.85
N PHE A 132 -4.13 -5.84 9.50
CA PHE A 132 -4.39 -7.27 9.66
C PHE A 132 -4.78 -7.95 8.35
N SER A 133 -5.27 -7.22 7.37
CA SER A 133 -5.53 -7.81 6.05
C SER A 133 -4.26 -8.16 5.27
N TYR A 134 -3.10 -7.65 5.64
CA TYR A 134 -1.82 -7.90 4.98
C TYR A 134 -0.80 -8.66 5.83
N ASN A 135 -1.05 -8.80 7.11
CA ASN A 135 -0.13 -9.42 8.06
C ASN A 135 -0.78 -10.58 8.77
N THR A 136 0.05 -11.48 9.29
CA THR A 136 -0.43 -12.55 10.15
C THR A 136 -0.96 -11.97 11.45
N ILE A 137 -2.20 -12.30 11.79
CA ILE A 137 -2.83 -11.95 13.08
C ILE A 137 -2.28 -12.92 14.11
N THR A 138 -1.75 -12.40 15.21
CA THR A 138 -1.29 -13.19 16.35
C THR A 138 -1.80 -12.54 17.65
N ASP A 139 -2.03 -13.35 18.67
CA ASP A 139 -2.45 -12.87 19.99
C ASP A 139 -1.45 -11.85 20.57
N LYS A 140 -0.16 -12.08 20.37
CA LYS A 140 0.90 -11.15 20.79
C LYS A 140 0.76 -9.77 20.13
N LYS A 141 0.47 -9.70 18.83
CA LYS A 141 0.25 -8.43 18.12
C LYS A 141 -1.01 -7.72 18.60
N ILE A 142 -2.09 -8.47 18.78
CA ILE A 142 -3.36 -7.92 19.27
C ILE A 142 -3.15 -7.29 20.64
N LYS A 143 -2.61 -8.04 21.61
CA LYS A 143 -2.36 -7.55 22.96
C LYS A 143 -1.46 -6.31 22.98
N TYR A 144 -0.43 -6.30 22.14
CA TYR A 144 0.48 -5.17 22.04
C TYR A 144 -0.21 -3.91 21.49
N ILE A 145 -1.00 -4.05 20.42
CA ILE A 145 -1.74 -2.93 19.85
C ILE A 145 -2.80 -2.41 20.82
N GLU A 146 -3.57 -3.29 21.48
CA GLU A 146 -4.57 -2.89 22.49
C GLU A 146 -3.93 -2.11 23.64
N LYS A 147 -2.84 -2.64 24.20
CA LYS A 147 -2.09 -2.01 25.29
C LYS A 147 -1.63 -0.60 24.92
N GLU A 148 -1.06 -0.44 23.74
CA GLU A 148 -0.41 0.80 23.33
C GLU A 148 -1.38 1.85 22.78
N THR A 149 -2.56 1.44 22.31
CA THR A 149 -3.51 2.35 21.63
C THR A 149 -4.84 2.51 22.38
N GLY A 150 -5.16 1.64 23.33
CA GLY A 150 -6.48 1.58 23.99
C GLY A 150 -7.62 1.10 23.08
N ILE A 151 -7.33 0.66 21.85
CA ILE A 151 -8.34 0.23 20.89
C ILE A 151 -8.73 -1.21 21.16
N ASN A 152 -10.04 -1.48 21.33
CA ASN A 152 -10.55 -2.84 21.52
C ASN A 152 -10.47 -3.65 20.22
N LEU A 153 -9.77 -4.78 20.24
CA LEU A 153 -9.56 -5.67 19.13
C LEU A 153 -10.22 -7.06 19.32
N THR A 154 -11.25 -7.15 20.15
CA THR A 154 -12.00 -8.41 20.41
C THR A 154 -12.45 -9.10 19.14
N TYR A 155 -12.89 -8.37 18.12
CA TYR A 155 -13.24 -8.91 16.80
C TYR A 155 -12.11 -9.75 16.18
N TYR A 156 -10.88 -9.29 16.28
CA TYR A 156 -9.73 -10.02 15.72
C TYR A 156 -9.29 -11.19 16.58
N LYS A 157 -9.51 -11.13 17.92
CA LYS A 157 -9.30 -12.27 18.81
C LYS A 157 -10.21 -13.44 18.45
N ASN A 158 -11.47 -13.15 18.16
CA ASN A 158 -12.47 -14.15 17.77
C ASN A 158 -12.10 -14.81 16.42
N GLN A 159 -11.43 -14.09 15.53
CA GLN A 159 -10.95 -14.67 14.28
C GLN A 159 -9.80 -15.66 14.48
N LEU A 160 -8.95 -15.49 15.48
CA LEU A 160 -7.87 -16.43 15.78
C LEU A 160 -8.41 -17.81 16.20
N GLY A 161 -9.55 -17.86 16.90
CA GLY A 161 -10.22 -19.12 17.32
C GLY A 161 -10.83 -19.93 16.17
N ASN A 162 -11.03 -19.32 14.99
CA ASN A 162 -11.63 -19.97 13.83
C ASN A 162 -10.61 -20.60 12.86
N PHE A 163 -9.31 -20.52 13.17
CA PHE A 163 -8.21 -21.07 12.37
C PHE A 163 -7.45 -22.22 13.04
N ILE A 164 -8.03 -22.79 14.12
CA ILE A 164 -7.49 -23.98 14.81
C ILE A 164 -8.33 -25.21 14.41
#